data_df043c35fdf1011f530a073f85f57e5d
#
_entry.id   df043c35fdf1011f530a073f85f57e5d
#
_cell.length_a   1.000
_cell.length_b   1.000
_cell.length_c   1.000
_cell.angle_alpha   90.00
_cell.angle_beta   90.00
_cell.angle_gamma   90.00
#
_symmetry.space_group_name_H-M   'P 1'
#
loop_
_entity.id
_entity.type
_entity.pdbx_description
1 polymer ?
#
loop_
_entity_poly.entity_id
_entity_poly.type
_entity_poly.pdbx_seq_one_letter_code
_entity_poly.pdbx_strand_id
1 'polypeptide(L)'
;YCYHVSEHHGTPLSLSISPNIILSAAAQRTQQIRLAALVYCLPYYEPYRLANEINMLDHLTRGRIEVGVGRGISPIEAAFFGIPNVEESRSIYRETLDIMLKTFTNDELSFQGKYHSYAKFPLLIPSVQKPYPPLWFPSSNTESVPFTAKNGFNTIFNNRFSLNEIESLVSQYKELWDQHSADENRMNGHVASPKLGLSIKVYVAPTDEEAEREALPAFSVWGQHISHLARQAGGRGETDRENFDAQRANGTLIVGSPQTVIEQVHNTVRLTGINYLLSSFAFGDLQPVQYTRSMELFAKEVIPALTTSPTSAG
;
A
#
# COMPACT_ATOMS: atom_id res chain seq x y z
N TYR A 1 -0.72 -9.45 -9.33
CA TYR A 1 0.27 -9.91 -8.36
C TYR A 1 -0.30 -9.96 -6.95
N CYS A 2 -0.77 -8.83 -6.37
CA CYS A 2 -1.21 -8.78 -4.99
C CYS A 2 -2.49 -7.93 -4.84
N TYR A 3 -3.42 -8.40 -4.00
CA TYR A 3 -4.55 -7.64 -3.53
C TYR A 3 -4.17 -6.95 -2.22
N HIS A 4 -4.26 -5.62 -2.20
CA HIS A 4 -3.92 -4.80 -1.04
C HIS A 4 -5.16 -4.22 -0.37
N VAL A 5 -5.17 -4.20 0.96
CA VAL A 5 -6.21 -3.58 1.78
C VAL A 5 -5.60 -2.46 2.61
N SER A 6 -6.21 -1.28 2.58
CA SER A 6 -5.83 -0.19 3.48
C SER A 6 -6.54 -0.32 4.83
N GLU A 7 -5.95 0.25 5.88
CA GLU A 7 -6.57 0.37 7.19
C GLU A 7 -6.91 1.83 7.48
N HIS A 8 -8.18 2.10 7.78
CA HIS A 8 -8.69 3.39 8.20
C HIS A 8 -9.80 3.26 9.22
N HIS A 9 -9.94 4.24 10.11
CA HIS A 9 -10.88 4.25 11.21
C HIS A 9 -11.71 5.53 11.24
N GLY A 10 -13.03 5.39 11.47
CA GLY A 10 -13.94 6.53 11.61
C GLY A 10 -14.14 7.36 10.33
N THR A 11 -13.85 6.82 9.17
CA THR A 11 -13.96 7.51 7.87
C THR A 11 -14.57 6.59 6.81
N PRO A 12 -15.37 7.12 5.86
CA PRO A 12 -15.87 6.33 4.74
C PRO A 12 -14.80 6.02 3.67
N LEU A 13 -13.55 6.46 3.87
CA LEU A 13 -12.44 6.22 2.95
C LEU A 13 -12.12 4.74 2.74
N SER A 14 -12.28 3.94 3.80
CA SER A 14 -12.11 2.49 3.77
C SER A 14 -13.02 1.83 4.80
N LEU A 15 -13.60 0.69 4.44
CA LEU A 15 -14.36 -0.16 5.37
C LEU A 15 -13.51 -1.23 6.06
N SER A 16 -12.22 -1.29 5.74
CA SER A 16 -11.27 -2.22 6.35
C SER A 16 -10.68 -1.63 7.63
N ILE A 17 -11.42 -1.72 8.71
CA ILE A 17 -10.94 -1.37 10.07
C ILE A 17 -10.10 -2.50 10.68
N SER A 18 -10.16 -3.70 10.11
CA SER A 18 -9.35 -4.87 10.48
C SER A 18 -8.92 -5.59 9.21
N PRO A 19 -7.72 -5.30 8.69
CA PRO A 19 -7.20 -5.95 7.50
C PRO A 19 -7.24 -7.47 7.58
N ASN A 20 -6.93 -8.06 8.74
CA ASN A 20 -6.90 -9.50 8.95
C ASN A 20 -8.24 -10.20 8.63
N ILE A 21 -9.36 -9.57 8.95
CA ILE A 21 -10.70 -10.12 8.65
C ILE A 21 -10.93 -10.18 7.14
N ILE A 22 -10.62 -9.09 6.43
CA ILE A 22 -10.79 -9.02 4.97
C ILE A 22 -9.82 -9.98 4.26
N LEU A 23 -8.54 -10.00 4.70
CA LEU A 23 -7.53 -10.88 4.12
C LEU A 23 -7.85 -12.36 4.37
N SER A 24 -8.39 -12.72 5.53
CA SER A 24 -8.86 -14.08 5.81
C SER A 24 -9.98 -14.50 4.87
N ALA A 25 -10.96 -13.62 4.63
CA ALA A 25 -12.06 -13.88 3.70
C ALA A 25 -11.56 -14.01 2.25
N ALA A 26 -10.62 -13.15 1.83
CA ALA A 26 -10.00 -13.19 0.50
C ALA A 26 -9.15 -14.47 0.31
N ALA A 27 -8.46 -14.92 1.35
CA ALA A 27 -7.66 -16.15 1.33
C ALA A 27 -8.47 -17.39 0.96
N GLN A 28 -9.72 -17.46 1.41
CA GLN A 28 -10.61 -18.58 1.12
C GLN A 28 -11.22 -18.53 -0.29
N ARG A 29 -11.19 -17.38 -0.94
CA ARG A 29 -11.75 -17.16 -2.28
C ARG A 29 -10.70 -17.12 -3.40
N THR A 30 -9.43 -17.16 -3.05
CA THR A 30 -8.32 -17.02 -3.99
C THR A 30 -7.27 -18.10 -3.78
N GLN A 31 -6.56 -18.49 -4.85
CA GLN A 31 -5.55 -19.55 -4.81
C GLN A 31 -4.15 -19.07 -5.24
N GLN A 32 -4.04 -18.01 -6.03
CA GLN A 32 -2.78 -17.57 -6.64
C GLN A 32 -2.38 -16.16 -6.24
N ILE A 33 -3.33 -15.21 -6.20
CA ILE A 33 -3.05 -13.82 -5.88
C ILE A 33 -2.48 -13.70 -4.47
N ARG A 34 -1.43 -12.91 -4.30
CA ARG A 34 -0.91 -12.55 -2.99
C ARG A 34 -1.84 -11.57 -2.30
N LEU A 35 -1.78 -11.50 -0.99
CA LEU A 35 -2.67 -10.70 -0.16
C LEU A 35 -1.83 -9.86 0.81
N ALA A 36 -2.16 -8.58 0.98
CA ALA A 36 -1.41 -7.72 1.88
C ALA A 36 -2.29 -6.66 2.54
N ALA A 37 -2.02 -6.34 3.80
CA ALA A 37 -2.39 -5.03 4.32
C ALA A 37 -1.37 -4.00 3.80
N LEU A 38 -1.85 -2.86 3.38
CA LEU A 38 -1.00 -1.74 3.01
C LEU A 38 -1.63 -0.44 3.53
N VAL A 39 -1.47 -0.23 4.83
CA VAL A 39 -0.60 -0.90 5.82
C VAL A 39 -1.39 -1.43 7.01
N TYR A 40 -0.75 -2.21 7.88
CA TYR A 40 -1.13 -2.23 9.30
C TYR A 40 -0.63 -0.95 9.95
N CYS A 41 -1.51 -0.20 10.60
CA CYS A 41 -1.13 0.97 11.39
C CYS A 41 -0.57 0.50 12.74
N LEU A 42 0.70 0.12 12.78
CA LEU A 42 1.31 -0.60 13.91
C LEU A 42 1.04 0.02 15.29
N PRO A 43 0.97 1.36 15.46
CA PRO A 43 0.67 1.95 16.77
C PRO A 43 -0.72 1.61 17.33
N TYR A 44 -1.63 1.06 16.53
CA TYR A 44 -2.99 0.71 16.95
C TYR A 44 -3.11 -0.74 17.43
N TYR A 45 -2.01 -1.49 17.43
CA TYR A 45 -2.01 -2.93 17.70
C TYR A 45 -1.19 -3.30 18.94
N GLU A 46 -1.60 -4.39 19.56
CA GLU A 46 -0.76 -5.17 20.45
C GLU A 46 0.20 -6.02 19.60
N PRO A 47 1.54 -5.82 19.69
CA PRO A 47 2.50 -6.36 18.72
C PRO A 47 2.56 -7.89 18.66
N TYR A 48 2.59 -8.55 19.81
CA TYR A 48 2.66 -10.02 19.90
C TYR A 48 1.44 -10.67 19.25
N ARG A 49 0.26 -10.12 19.53
CA ARG A 49 -0.99 -10.61 18.93
C ARG A 49 -0.99 -10.41 17.42
N LEU A 50 -0.67 -9.21 16.92
CA LEU A 50 -0.65 -8.92 15.50
C LEU A 50 0.31 -9.84 14.74
N ALA A 51 1.52 -10.06 15.25
CA ALA A 51 2.51 -10.93 14.62
C ALA A 51 2.02 -12.38 14.54
N ASN A 52 1.38 -12.91 15.58
CA ASN A 52 0.79 -14.26 15.54
C ASN A 52 -0.40 -14.34 14.58
N GLU A 53 -1.25 -13.33 14.49
CA GLU A 53 -2.36 -13.27 13.51
C GLU A 53 -1.81 -13.26 12.08
N ILE A 54 -0.71 -12.55 11.81
CA ILE A 54 -0.04 -12.55 10.51
C ILE A 54 0.55 -13.94 10.20
N ASN A 55 1.18 -14.60 11.17
CA ASN A 55 1.65 -15.98 10.99
C ASN A 55 0.49 -16.94 10.67
N MET A 56 -0.66 -16.81 11.36
CA MET A 56 -1.87 -17.57 11.02
C MET A 56 -2.33 -17.29 9.59
N LEU A 57 -2.34 -16.02 9.16
CA LEU A 57 -2.69 -15.65 7.79
C LEU A 57 -1.70 -16.24 6.78
N ASP A 58 -0.41 -16.31 7.11
CA ASP A 58 0.59 -16.92 6.25
C ASP A 58 0.30 -18.41 6.00
N HIS A 59 -0.13 -19.14 7.04
CA HIS A 59 -0.62 -20.50 6.90
C HIS A 59 -1.92 -20.58 6.10
N LEU A 60 -2.94 -19.78 6.41
CA LEU A 60 -4.22 -19.76 5.71
C LEU A 60 -4.08 -19.43 4.22
N THR A 61 -3.11 -18.60 3.88
CA THR A 61 -2.81 -18.20 2.51
C THR A 61 -1.81 -19.12 1.81
N ARG A 62 -1.22 -20.07 2.53
CA ARG A 62 -0.16 -20.95 2.03
C ARG A 62 1.05 -20.15 1.49
N GLY A 63 1.54 -19.20 2.28
CA GLY A 63 2.70 -18.39 1.92
C GLY A 63 2.41 -17.26 0.93
N ARG A 64 1.15 -16.80 0.79
CA ARG A 64 0.78 -15.71 -0.12
C ARG A 64 0.60 -14.36 0.59
N ILE A 65 0.75 -14.29 1.92
CA ILE A 65 0.64 -13.01 2.63
C ILE A 65 1.89 -12.15 2.40
N GLU A 66 1.71 -10.83 2.33
CA GLU A 66 2.76 -9.83 2.44
C GLU A 66 2.34 -8.81 3.50
N VAL A 67 3.29 -8.14 4.13
CA VAL A 67 3.05 -7.33 5.33
C VAL A 67 3.45 -5.88 5.09
N GLY A 68 2.48 -5.03 4.88
CA GLY A 68 2.71 -3.58 4.87
C GLY A 68 2.67 -3.03 6.29
N VAL A 69 3.69 -2.26 6.65
CA VAL A 69 3.82 -1.65 7.97
C VAL A 69 3.86 -0.13 7.87
N GLY A 70 3.16 0.54 8.77
CA GLY A 70 3.11 1.99 8.79
C GLY A 70 2.73 2.55 10.14
N ARG A 71 2.95 3.84 10.28
CA ARG A 71 2.59 4.58 11.48
C ARG A 71 1.11 5.02 11.49
N GLY A 72 0.46 5.00 10.34
CA GLY A 72 -0.75 5.77 10.10
C GLY A 72 -0.42 7.25 9.80
N ILE A 73 -1.22 7.87 8.96
CA ILE A 73 -0.99 9.27 8.51
C ILE A 73 -1.89 10.27 9.20
N SER A 74 -3.04 9.83 9.71
CA SER A 74 -4.06 10.69 10.30
C SER A 74 -3.84 10.85 11.81
N PRO A 75 -3.52 12.06 12.30
CA PRO A 75 -3.47 12.31 13.74
C PRO A 75 -4.85 12.18 14.40
N ILE A 76 -5.93 12.37 13.65
CA ILE A 76 -7.31 12.21 14.15
C ILE A 76 -7.59 10.73 14.40
N GLU A 77 -7.23 9.84 13.47
CA GLU A 77 -7.35 8.39 13.67
C GLU A 77 -6.47 7.93 14.84
N ALA A 78 -5.24 8.42 14.93
CA ALA A 78 -4.32 8.09 16.03
C ALA A 78 -4.90 8.46 17.41
N ALA A 79 -5.62 9.57 17.49
CA ALA A 79 -6.28 9.99 18.74
C ALA A 79 -7.38 9.01 19.21
N PHE A 80 -8.05 8.28 18.29
CA PHE A 80 -9.03 7.25 18.67
C PHE A 80 -8.39 6.09 19.46
N PHE A 81 -7.09 5.89 19.28
CA PHE A 81 -6.29 4.89 19.98
C PHE A 81 -5.45 5.48 21.13
N GLY A 82 -5.77 6.71 21.56
CA GLY A 82 -5.10 7.36 22.68
C GLY A 82 -3.67 7.84 22.37
N ILE A 83 -3.31 7.96 21.10
CA ILE A 83 -1.98 8.41 20.68
C ILE A 83 -2.02 9.93 20.49
N PRO A 84 -1.29 10.70 21.34
CA PRO A 84 -1.51 12.15 21.45
C PRO A 84 -0.86 12.96 20.34
N ASN A 85 0.18 12.45 19.68
CA ASN A 85 0.95 13.19 18.70
C ASN A 85 1.77 12.28 17.78
N VAL A 86 2.35 12.90 16.74
CA VAL A 86 3.14 12.22 15.70
C VAL A 86 4.41 11.57 16.27
N GLU A 87 5.07 12.22 17.24
CA GLU A 87 6.32 11.71 17.79
C GLU A 87 6.09 10.44 18.63
N GLU A 88 5.04 10.44 19.44
CA GLU A 88 4.62 9.27 20.20
C GLU A 88 4.25 8.11 19.25
N SER A 89 3.48 8.41 18.19
CA SER A 89 3.14 7.44 17.16
C SER A 89 4.39 6.84 16.46
N ARG A 90 5.40 7.67 16.17
CA ARG A 90 6.68 7.19 15.61
C ARG A 90 7.43 6.26 16.57
N SER A 91 7.43 6.62 17.85
CA SER A 91 8.11 5.84 18.91
C SER A 91 7.44 4.48 19.09
N ILE A 92 6.11 4.42 19.19
CA ILE A 92 5.33 3.18 19.28
C ILE A 92 5.55 2.33 18.01
N TYR A 93 5.47 2.93 16.84
CA TYR A 93 5.71 2.24 15.56
C TYR A 93 7.04 1.49 15.53
N ARG A 94 8.13 2.16 15.94
CA ARG A 94 9.48 1.56 15.92
C ARG A 94 9.58 0.37 16.88
N GLU A 95 9.05 0.53 18.09
CA GLU A 95 9.04 -0.53 19.09
C GLU A 95 8.18 -1.72 18.64
N THR A 96 6.98 -1.45 18.11
CA THR A 96 6.09 -2.49 17.59
C THR A 96 6.73 -3.27 16.42
N LEU A 97 7.38 -2.58 15.48
CA LEU A 97 8.06 -3.23 14.37
C LEU A 97 9.20 -4.14 14.85
N ASP A 98 10.02 -3.68 15.80
CA ASP A 98 11.10 -4.51 16.37
C ASP A 98 10.55 -5.77 17.06
N ILE A 99 9.48 -5.63 17.85
CA ILE A 99 8.81 -6.77 18.51
C ILE A 99 8.27 -7.75 17.46
N MET A 100 7.61 -7.26 16.42
CA MET A 100 7.07 -8.12 15.36
C MET A 100 8.18 -8.91 14.65
N LEU A 101 9.29 -8.26 14.27
CA LEU A 101 10.42 -8.93 13.62
C LEU A 101 11.02 -10.00 14.54
N LYS A 102 11.16 -9.74 15.82
CA LYS A 102 11.59 -10.74 16.80
C LYS A 102 10.59 -11.88 16.94
N THR A 103 9.30 -11.60 16.91
CA THR A 103 8.24 -12.62 16.96
C THR A 103 8.27 -13.52 15.73
N PHE A 104 8.62 -13.00 14.56
CA PHE A 104 8.71 -13.80 13.33
C PHE A 104 9.92 -14.73 13.28
N THR A 105 11.00 -14.39 13.99
CA THR A 105 12.33 -15.03 13.82
C THR A 105 12.81 -15.87 15.00
N ASN A 106 12.16 -15.78 16.16
CA ASN A 106 12.56 -16.51 17.36
C ASN A 106 11.52 -17.57 17.75
N ASP A 107 11.88 -18.46 18.69
CA ASP A 107 10.97 -19.44 19.29
C ASP A 107 10.33 -18.92 20.59
N GLU A 108 10.87 -17.86 21.14
CA GLU A 108 10.41 -17.20 22.37
C GLU A 108 10.61 -15.70 22.28
N LEU A 109 9.61 -14.93 22.70
CA LEU A 109 9.71 -13.48 22.77
C LEU A 109 10.04 -13.03 24.20
N SER A 110 11.21 -12.43 24.36
CA SER A 110 11.59 -11.63 25.51
C SER A 110 11.95 -10.22 25.05
N PHE A 111 11.29 -9.21 25.60
CA PHE A 111 11.45 -7.81 25.18
C PHE A 111 11.18 -6.87 26.35
N GLN A 112 11.97 -5.82 26.48
CA GLN A 112 11.75 -4.74 27.43
C GLN A 112 11.87 -3.41 26.72
N GLY A 113 10.74 -2.74 26.50
CA GLY A 113 10.65 -1.46 25.80
C GLY A 113 10.02 -0.37 26.65
N LYS A 114 9.71 0.75 26.01
CA LYS A 114 9.00 1.87 26.62
C LYS A 114 7.50 1.59 26.78
N TYR A 115 6.91 0.92 25.79
CA TYR A 115 5.48 0.68 25.70
C TYR A 115 5.07 -0.76 25.99
N HIS A 116 5.94 -1.72 25.66
CA HIS A 116 5.65 -3.14 25.77
C HIS A 116 6.75 -3.87 26.53
N SER A 117 6.35 -4.88 27.29
CA SER A 117 7.26 -5.77 28.02
C SER A 117 6.76 -7.21 27.94
N TYR A 118 7.61 -8.11 27.49
CA TYR A 118 7.33 -9.55 27.37
C TYR A 118 8.44 -10.34 28.06
N ALA A 119 8.07 -11.34 28.84
CA ALA A 119 9.00 -12.21 29.52
C ALA A 119 8.74 -13.67 29.14
N LYS A 120 9.55 -14.20 28.22
CA LYS A 120 9.49 -15.60 27.76
C LYS A 120 8.13 -16.01 27.19
N PHE A 121 7.55 -15.19 26.30
CA PHE A 121 6.30 -15.52 25.62
C PHE A 121 6.58 -16.56 24.54
N PRO A 122 5.95 -17.75 24.58
CA PRO A 122 6.20 -18.80 23.60
C PRO A 122 5.66 -18.43 22.21
N LEU A 123 6.39 -18.78 21.16
CA LEU A 123 6.04 -18.53 19.77
C LEU A 123 5.79 -19.87 19.06
N LEU A 124 4.54 -20.31 19.00
CA LEU A 124 4.16 -21.66 18.57
C LEU A 124 3.77 -21.76 17.10
N ILE A 125 3.52 -20.64 16.43
CA ILE A 125 3.10 -20.60 15.02
C ILE A 125 4.17 -19.84 14.23
N PRO A 126 5.17 -20.55 13.66
CA PRO A 126 6.18 -19.89 12.82
C PRO A 126 5.58 -19.49 11.46
N SER A 127 6.16 -18.50 10.80
CA SER A 127 5.82 -18.17 9.42
C SER A 127 6.10 -19.34 8.46
N VAL A 128 5.24 -19.53 7.47
CA VAL A 128 5.46 -20.42 6.34
C VAL A 128 6.59 -19.89 5.47
N GLN A 129 6.53 -18.59 5.16
CA GLN A 129 7.59 -17.89 4.42
C GLN A 129 8.80 -17.64 5.32
N LYS A 130 10.00 -17.77 4.78
CA LYS A 130 11.25 -17.64 5.56
C LYS A 130 12.09 -16.44 5.08
N PRO A 131 12.63 -15.66 6.01
CA PRO A 131 12.46 -15.74 7.48
C PRO A 131 11.05 -15.33 7.93
N TYR A 132 10.32 -14.54 7.13
CA TYR A 132 8.95 -14.06 7.31
C TYR A 132 8.40 -13.52 5.98
N PRO A 133 7.10 -13.16 5.89
CA PRO A 133 6.53 -12.59 4.69
C PRO A 133 7.23 -11.31 4.23
N PRO A 134 7.29 -11.03 2.91
CA PRO A 134 7.86 -9.80 2.38
C PRO A 134 7.23 -8.55 3.00
N LEU A 135 8.06 -7.56 3.31
CA LEU A 135 7.62 -6.33 3.95
C LEU A 135 7.43 -5.19 2.94
N TRP A 136 6.41 -4.37 3.20
CA TRP A 136 6.12 -3.13 2.49
C TRP A 136 6.15 -1.94 3.43
N PHE A 137 6.70 -0.83 2.94
CA PHE A 137 6.65 0.45 3.63
C PHE A 137 6.27 1.55 2.63
N PRO A 138 5.07 2.17 2.72
CA PRO A 138 4.68 3.22 1.79
C PRO A 138 5.49 4.49 2.03
N SER A 139 6.08 5.02 0.97
CA SER A 139 6.84 6.27 0.99
C SER A 139 5.90 7.44 0.73
N SER A 140 5.41 8.06 1.79
CA SER A 140 4.50 9.21 1.73
C SER A 140 5.23 10.57 1.81
N ASN A 141 6.55 10.54 2.02
CA ASN A 141 7.44 11.70 2.03
C ASN A 141 8.86 11.29 1.62
N THR A 142 9.68 12.26 1.26
CA THR A 142 11.07 12.03 0.81
C THR A 142 11.98 11.46 1.89
N GLU A 143 11.71 11.76 3.17
CA GLU A 143 12.51 11.31 4.32
C GLU A 143 12.43 9.79 4.55
N SER A 144 11.36 9.14 4.06
CA SER A 144 11.19 7.69 4.23
C SER A 144 12.00 6.86 3.25
N VAL A 145 12.39 7.40 2.09
CA VAL A 145 13.09 6.66 1.03
C VAL A 145 14.42 6.07 1.48
N PRO A 146 15.31 6.79 2.19
CA PRO A 146 16.55 6.21 2.68
C PRO A 146 16.35 5.01 3.62
N PHE A 147 15.35 5.07 4.50
CA PHE A 147 15.01 3.96 5.40
C PHE A 147 14.50 2.74 4.62
N THR A 148 13.57 2.96 3.69
CA THR A 148 12.97 1.87 2.90
C THR A 148 14.01 1.19 1.99
N ALA A 149 14.83 1.97 1.32
CA ALA A 149 15.85 1.46 0.41
C ALA A 149 16.94 0.66 1.14
N LYS A 150 17.51 1.23 2.22
CA LYS A 150 18.54 0.56 3.03
C LYS A 150 18.07 -0.78 3.59
N ASN A 151 16.80 -0.87 3.97
CA ASN A 151 16.24 -2.10 4.51
C ASN A 151 15.62 -3.02 3.46
N GLY A 152 15.58 -2.62 2.18
CA GLY A 152 15.08 -3.43 1.07
C GLY A 152 13.56 -3.61 1.05
N PHE A 153 12.79 -2.71 1.67
CA PHE A 153 11.34 -2.79 1.65
C PHE A 153 10.77 -2.63 0.24
N ASN A 154 9.73 -3.40 -0.08
CA ASN A 154 8.83 -2.99 -1.15
C ASN A 154 8.19 -1.65 -0.76
N THR A 155 8.00 -0.74 -1.71
CA THR A 155 7.44 0.59 -1.42
C THR A 155 6.39 1.01 -2.43
N ILE A 156 5.46 1.84 -1.97
CA ILE A 156 4.46 2.51 -2.79
C ILE A 156 4.58 4.01 -2.59
N PHE A 157 4.77 4.74 -3.68
CA PHE A 157 4.64 6.19 -3.72
C PHE A 157 3.17 6.55 -3.87
N ASN A 158 2.74 7.60 -3.21
CA ASN A 158 1.35 8.06 -3.34
C ASN A 158 1.21 9.14 -4.43
N ASN A 159 -0.02 9.41 -4.82
CA ASN A 159 -0.37 10.36 -5.86
C ASN A 159 -0.24 11.86 -5.46
N ARG A 160 0.41 12.17 -4.32
CA ARG A 160 0.75 13.56 -3.96
C ARG A 160 2.01 14.05 -4.66
N PHE A 161 2.85 13.11 -5.10
CA PHE A 161 4.03 13.41 -5.89
C PHE A 161 3.69 13.51 -7.37
N SER A 162 4.28 14.46 -8.06
CA SER A 162 4.32 14.48 -9.53
C SER A 162 5.15 13.31 -10.07
N LEU A 163 4.96 12.94 -11.33
CA LEU A 163 5.75 11.85 -11.94
C LEU A 163 7.26 12.13 -11.94
N ASN A 164 7.68 13.40 -12.06
CA ASN A 164 9.10 13.79 -11.98
C ASN A 164 9.66 13.61 -10.56
N GLU A 165 8.88 13.94 -9.54
CA GLU A 165 9.29 13.68 -8.15
C GLU A 165 9.39 12.18 -7.89
N ILE A 166 8.45 11.38 -8.40
CA ILE A 166 8.48 9.90 -8.28
C ILE A 166 9.72 9.33 -8.98
N GLU A 167 10.06 9.80 -10.17
CA GLU A 167 11.29 9.42 -10.88
C GLU A 167 12.52 9.65 -10.00
N SER A 168 12.64 10.84 -9.42
CA SER A 168 13.75 11.18 -8.52
C SER A 168 13.80 10.27 -7.28
N LEU A 169 12.64 9.98 -6.67
CA LEU A 169 12.55 9.09 -5.51
C LEU A 169 12.87 7.63 -5.86
N VAL A 170 12.46 7.16 -7.04
CA VAL A 170 12.79 5.82 -7.55
C VAL A 170 14.28 5.69 -7.81
N SER A 171 14.89 6.70 -8.42
CA SER A 171 16.33 6.74 -8.68
C SER A 171 17.14 6.74 -7.38
N GLN A 172 16.75 7.57 -6.41
CA GLN A 172 17.35 7.58 -5.06
C GLN A 172 17.18 6.23 -4.35
N TYR A 173 16.00 5.61 -4.45
CA TYR A 173 15.78 4.29 -3.86
C TYR A 173 16.73 3.27 -4.46
N LYS A 174 16.82 3.17 -5.78
CA LYS A 174 17.68 2.20 -6.48
C LYS A 174 19.14 2.37 -6.09
N GLU A 175 19.64 3.60 -6.10
CA GLU A 175 21.02 3.90 -5.70
C GLU A 175 21.32 3.44 -4.26
N LEU A 176 20.46 3.80 -3.30
CA LEU A 176 20.64 3.42 -1.91
C LEU A 176 20.44 1.91 -1.70
N TRP A 177 19.53 1.27 -2.44
CA TRP A 177 19.33 -0.17 -2.38
C TRP A 177 20.58 -0.91 -2.87
N ASP A 178 21.18 -0.48 -3.98
CA ASP A 178 22.41 -1.06 -4.52
C ASP A 178 23.58 -0.92 -3.54
N GLN A 179 23.76 0.28 -2.95
CA GLN A 179 24.80 0.55 -1.95
C GLN A 179 24.70 -0.33 -0.71
N HIS A 180 23.47 -0.68 -0.31
CA HIS A 180 23.19 -1.45 0.92
C HIS A 180 22.74 -2.90 0.65
N SER A 181 22.78 -3.37 -0.59
CA SER A 181 22.27 -4.71 -0.98
C SER A 181 22.98 -5.87 -0.27
N ALA A 182 24.25 -5.69 0.09
CA ALA A 182 25.07 -6.68 0.79
C ALA A 182 25.02 -6.58 2.33
N ASP A 183 24.29 -5.61 2.90
CA ASP A 183 24.20 -5.45 4.36
C ASP A 183 23.42 -6.62 4.98
N GLU A 184 24.01 -7.28 5.98
CA GLU A 184 23.46 -8.50 6.58
C GLU A 184 22.18 -8.26 7.40
N ASN A 185 22.00 -7.05 7.96
CA ASN A 185 20.92 -6.74 8.90
C ASN A 185 19.72 -6.01 8.27
N ARG A 186 19.50 -6.17 6.97
CA ARG A 186 18.35 -5.56 6.28
C ARG A 186 17.06 -6.24 6.70
N MET A 187 16.07 -5.44 7.12
CA MET A 187 14.77 -5.95 7.57
C MET A 187 14.01 -6.72 6.49
N ASN A 188 14.28 -6.49 5.21
CA ASN A 188 13.64 -7.18 4.09
C ASN A 188 14.68 -7.75 3.11
N GLY A 189 15.88 -8.11 3.62
CA GLY A 189 17.01 -8.60 2.81
C GLY A 189 16.76 -9.90 2.06
N HIS A 190 15.74 -10.67 2.45
CA HIS A 190 15.31 -11.89 1.77
C HIS A 190 14.52 -11.62 0.47
N VAL A 191 14.15 -10.38 0.20
CA VAL A 191 13.50 -9.97 -1.06
C VAL A 191 14.58 -9.58 -2.07
N ALA A 192 14.78 -10.42 -3.05
CA ALA A 192 15.84 -10.24 -4.05
C ALA A 192 15.64 -9.04 -4.97
N SER A 193 14.40 -8.65 -5.24
CA SER A 193 14.06 -7.50 -6.09
C SER A 193 12.87 -6.75 -5.49
N PRO A 194 13.09 -5.54 -4.97
CA PRO A 194 12.03 -4.76 -4.36
C PRO A 194 11.03 -4.26 -5.41
N LYS A 195 9.78 -4.16 -4.99
CA LYS A 195 8.72 -3.53 -5.78
C LYS A 195 8.68 -2.06 -5.46
N LEU A 196 8.85 -1.24 -6.49
CA LEU A 196 8.78 0.22 -6.44
C LEU A 196 7.51 0.63 -7.17
N GLY A 197 6.48 0.97 -6.43
CA GLY A 197 5.16 1.14 -7.00
C GLY A 197 4.59 2.54 -6.87
N LEU A 198 3.55 2.79 -7.66
CA LEU A 198 2.71 3.96 -7.57
C LEU A 198 1.27 3.56 -7.27
N SER A 199 0.68 4.16 -6.22
CA SER A 199 -0.75 4.03 -5.93
C SER A 199 -1.54 5.04 -6.76
N ILE A 200 -2.43 4.52 -7.61
CA ILE A 200 -3.16 5.31 -8.60
C ILE A 200 -4.60 4.82 -8.72
N LYS A 201 -5.53 5.74 -8.92
CA LYS A 201 -6.89 5.38 -9.29
C LYS A 201 -6.96 5.10 -10.78
N VAL A 202 -7.64 4.01 -11.12
CA VAL A 202 -7.81 3.59 -12.51
C VAL A 202 -9.30 3.38 -12.78
N TYR A 203 -9.80 3.96 -13.86
CA TYR A 203 -11.13 3.65 -14.37
C TYR A 203 -11.10 3.45 -15.89
N VAL A 204 -11.58 2.29 -16.31
CA VAL A 204 -11.62 1.90 -17.73
C VAL A 204 -13.06 1.72 -18.16
N ALA A 205 -13.44 2.38 -19.24
CA ALA A 205 -14.73 2.20 -19.91
C ALA A 205 -14.54 2.01 -21.42
N PRO A 206 -15.58 1.62 -22.19
CA PRO A 206 -15.43 1.40 -23.63
C PRO A 206 -14.92 2.62 -24.40
N THR A 207 -15.24 3.83 -23.97
CA THR A 207 -14.75 5.09 -24.56
C THR A 207 -14.24 6.06 -23.49
N ASP A 208 -13.44 7.04 -23.91
CA ASP A 208 -12.90 8.07 -23.01
C ASP A 208 -14.02 8.94 -22.42
N GLU A 209 -15.04 9.28 -23.21
CA GLU A 209 -16.18 10.08 -22.76
C GLU A 209 -17.02 9.34 -21.72
N GLU A 210 -17.21 8.04 -21.89
CA GLU A 210 -17.91 7.22 -20.91
C GLU A 210 -17.11 7.11 -19.61
N ALA A 211 -15.81 6.88 -19.73
CA ALA A 211 -14.92 6.79 -18.58
C ALA A 211 -14.93 8.09 -17.76
N GLU A 212 -14.82 9.24 -18.39
CA GLU A 212 -14.87 10.54 -17.71
C GLU A 212 -16.22 10.80 -17.06
N ARG A 213 -17.32 10.53 -17.80
CA ARG A 213 -18.69 10.74 -17.30
C ARG A 213 -18.96 9.96 -16.00
N GLU A 214 -18.41 8.76 -15.88
CA GLU A 214 -18.60 7.89 -14.73
C GLU A 214 -17.58 8.15 -13.60
N ALA A 215 -16.33 8.40 -13.93
CA ALA A 215 -15.27 8.55 -12.95
C ALA A 215 -15.28 9.91 -12.25
N LEU A 216 -15.65 11.01 -12.94
CA LEU A 216 -15.59 12.36 -12.35
C LEU A 216 -16.49 12.52 -11.13
N PRO A 217 -17.79 12.15 -11.12
CA PRO A 217 -18.62 12.27 -9.93
C PRO A 217 -18.09 11.37 -8.80
N ALA A 218 -17.67 10.15 -9.10
CA ALA A 218 -17.14 9.23 -8.11
C ALA A 218 -15.81 9.72 -7.51
N PHE A 219 -14.96 10.38 -8.30
CA PHE A 219 -13.75 11.00 -7.82
C PHE A 219 -14.04 12.14 -6.84
N SER A 220 -15.07 12.95 -7.11
CA SER A 220 -15.52 14.01 -6.20
C SER A 220 -16.00 13.44 -4.85
N VAL A 221 -16.77 12.34 -4.88
CA VAL A 221 -17.19 11.63 -3.66
C VAL A 221 -15.99 11.05 -2.91
N TRP A 222 -15.03 10.44 -3.62
CA TRP A 222 -13.79 9.96 -2.99
C TRP A 222 -13.02 11.08 -2.29
N GLY A 223 -12.91 12.26 -2.88
CA GLY A 223 -12.30 13.41 -2.25
C GLY A 223 -13.06 13.87 -0.98
N GLN A 224 -14.40 13.71 -0.97
CA GLN A 224 -15.17 13.92 0.26
C GLN A 224 -14.84 12.88 1.33
N HIS A 225 -14.61 11.62 0.95
CA HIS A 225 -14.24 10.56 1.87
C HIS A 225 -12.85 10.79 2.46
N ILE A 226 -11.84 11.14 1.65
CA ILE A 226 -10.48 11.40 2.14
C ILE A 226 -10.40 12.62 3.05
N SER A 227 -11.26 13.61 2.82
CA SER A 227 -11.35 14.85 3.62
C SER A 227 -12.29 14.73 4.82
N HIS A 228 -12.98 13.61 5.00
CA HIS A 228 -14.07 13.47 5.97
C HIS A 228 -13.66 13.88 7.39
N LEU A 229 -12.61 13.26 7.93
CA LEU A 229 -12.14 13.55 9.29
C LEU A 229 -11.62 14.99 9.43
N ALA A 230 -10.90 15.50 8.42
CA ALA A 230 -10.42 16.88 8.42
C ALA A 230 -11.57 17.86 8.46
N ARG A 231 -12.65 17.63 7.70
CA ARG A 231 -13.86 18.47 7.73
C ARG A 231 -14.59 18.40 9.06
N GLN A 232 -14.72 17.22 9.66
CA GLN A 232 -15.29 17.11 11.01
C GLN A 232 -14.51 17.90 12.05
N ALA A 233 -13.19 18.02 11.87
CA ALA A 233 -12.32 18.84 12.70
C ALA A 233 -12.28 20.34 12.30
N GLY A 234 -13.18 20.79 11.41
CA GLY A 234 -13.26 22.20 10.96
C GLY A 234 -12.33 22.57 9.80
N GLY A 235 -11.66 21.60 9.18
CA GLY A 235 -10.80 21.79 8.00
C GLY A 235 -11.57 21.87 6.67
N ARG A 236 -10.86 22.19 5.59
CA ARG A 236 -11.39 22.21 4.22
C ARG A 236 -11.07 20.91 3.49
N GLY A 237 -11.95 20.47 2.58
CA GLY A 237 -11.70 19.37 1.66
C GLY A 237 -11.44 19.89 0.24
N GLU A 238 -10.64 19.18 -0.53
CA GLU A 238 -10.35 19.44 -1.95
C GLU A 238 -11.06 18.41 -2.80
N THR A 239 -12.02 18.82 -3.68
CA THR A 239 -12.73 17.85 -4.51
C THR A 239 -13.54 18.50 -5.61
N ASP A 240 -12.90 19.16 -6.52
CA ASP A 240 -13.56 19.73 -7.68
C ASP A 240 -13.01 19.11 -8.99
N ARG A 241 -13.61 19.52 -10.09
CA ARG A 241 -13.20 19.08 -11.43
C ARG A 241 -11.76 19.51 -11.74
N GLU A 242 -11.34 20.66 -11.23
CA GLU A 242 -9.99 21.16 -11.44
C GLU A 242 -8.94 20.18 -10.86
N ASN A 243 -9.20 19.64 -9.67
CA ASN A 243 -8.35 18.61 -9.09
C ASN A 243 -8.37 17.31 -9.91
N PHE A 244 -9.52 16.87 -10.42
CA PHE A 244 -9.66 15.72 -11.29
C PHE A 244 -8.84 15.89 -12.58
N ASP A 245 -8.98 17.01 -13.26
CA ASP A 245 -8.27 17.29 -14.51
C ASP A 245 -6.77 17.44 -14.27
N ALA A 246 -6.36 18.08 -13.17
CA ALA A 246 -4.97 18.22 -12.78
C ALA A 246 -4.33 16.84 -12.49
N GLN A 247 -5.03 15.95 -11.79
CA GLN A 247 -4.50 14.60 -11.52
C GLN A 247 -4.45 13.73 -12.78
N ARG A 248 -5.37 13.88 -13.71
CA ARG A 248 -5.26 13.25 -15.04
C ARG A 248 -4.07 13.79 -15.83
N ALA A 249 -3.90 15.11 -15.87
CA ALA A 249 -2.83 15.75 -16.62
C ALA A 249 -1.44 15.39 -16.09
N ASN A 250 -1.29 15.23 -14.78
CA ASN A 250 -0.02 14.86 -14.15
C ASN A 250 0.21 13.33 -14.05
N GLY A 251 -0.73 12.51 -14.55
CA GLY A 251 -0.60 11.05 -14.60
C GLY A 251 -0.82 10.33 -13.27
N THR A 252 -1.39 11.00 -12.26
CA THR A 252 -1.69 10.38 -10.95
C THR A 252 -3.13 9.88 -10.82
N LEU A 253 -3.93 10.05 -11.87
CA LEU A 253 -5.26 9.48 -12.07
C LEU A 253 -5.36 9.02 -13.54
N ILE A 254 -5.66 7.74 -13.74
CA ILE A 254 -5.76 7.12 -15.08
C ILE A 254 -7.23 6.81 -15.35
N VAL A 255 -7.82 7.49 -16.33
CA VAL A 255 -9.23 7.34 -16.71
C VAL A 255 -9.33 7.40 -18.22
N GLY A 256 -9.95 6.38 -18.86
CA GLY A 256 -10.13 6.36 -20.29
C GLY A 256 -10.56 5.01 -20.85
N SER A 257 -10.56 4.93 -22.18
CA SER A 257 -10.68 3.68 -22.93
C SER A 257 -9.47 2.76 -22.67
N PRO A 258 -9.54 1.47 -22.97
CA PRO A 258 -8.39 0.57 -22.85
C PRO A 258 -7.13 1.12 -23.52
N GLN A 259 -7.25 1.67 -24.72
CA GLN A 259 -6.13 2.24 -25.46
C GLN A 259 -5.50 3.43 -24.73
N THR A 260 -6.30 4.37 -24.26
CA THR A 260 -5.85 5.54 -23.50
C THR A 260 -5.18 5.11 -22.19
N VAL A 261 -5.73 4.12 -21.50
CA VAL A 261 -5.17 3.59 -20.24
C VAL A 261 -3.81 2.91 -20.47
N ILE A 262 -3.66 2.12 -21.57
CA ILE A 262 -2.38 1.50 -21.94
C ILE A 262 -1.31 2.57 -22.17
N GLU A 263 -1.62 3.60 -22.93
CA GLU A 263 -0.69 4.70 -23.22
C GLU A 263 -0.28 5.45 -21.97
N GLN A 264 -1.23 5.76 -21.07
CA GLN A 264 -0.96 6.45 -19.82
C GLN A 264 -0.11 5.60 -18.88
N VAL A 265 -0.37 4.29 -18.74
CA VAL A 265 0.44 3.38 -17.93
C VAL A 265 1.86 3.26 -18.48
N HIS A 266 2.02 3.06 -19.81
CA HIS A 266 3.35 3.01 -20.42
C HIS A 266 4.12 4.31 -20.20
N ASN A 267 3.48 5.46 -20.36
CA ASN A 267 4.10 6.75 -20.08
C ASN A 267 4.52 6.90 -18.62
N THR A 268 3.65 6.52 -17.69
CA THR A 268 3.95 6.56 -16.26
C THR A 268 5.16 5.69 -15.90
N VAL A 269 5.18 4.43 -16.37
CA VAL A 269 6.31 3.51 -16.14
C VAL A 269 7.60 4.04 -16.75
N ARG A 270 7.53 4.53 -18.00
CA ARG A 270 8.69 5.07 -18.71
C ARG A 270 9.29 6.30 -18.01
N LEU A 271 8.44 7.21 -17.52
CA LEU A 271 8.88 8.44 -16.86
C LEU A 271 9.41 8.20 -15.45
N THR A 272 8.79 7.31 -14.70
CA THR A 272 9.09 7.15 -13.28
C THR A 272 10.06 6.00 -12.97
N GLY A 273 10.18 5.04 -13.87
CA GLY A 273 10.99 3.83 -13.64
C GLY A 273 10.43 2.88 -12.57
N ILE A 274 9.13 3.03 -12.19
CA ILE A 274 8.45 2.08 -11.29
C ILE A 274 8.33 0.71 -11.96
N ASN A 275 8.26 -0.33 -11.14
CA ASN A 275 8.05 -1.71 -11.58
C ASN A 275 6.76 -2.33 -11.01
N TYR A 276 5.94 -1.54 -10.32
CA TYR A 276 4.70 -1.99 -9.72
C TYR A 276 3.61 -0.91 -9.78
N LEU A 277 2.42 -1.28 -10.26
CA LEU A 277 1.26 -0.40 -10.27
C LEU A 277 0.22 -0.92 -9.28
N LEU A 278 -0.13 -0.11 -8.29
CA LEU A 278 -1.22 -0.38 -7.36
C LEU A 278 -2.47 0.35 -7.83
N SER A 279 -3.31 -0.35 -8.58
CA SER A 279 -4.52 0.19 -9.18
C SER A 279 -5.71 0.11 -8.23
N SER A 280 -6.32 1.25 -7.91
CA SER A 280 -7.57 1.33 -7.15
C SER A 280 -8.74 1.55 -8.11
N PHE A 281 -9.59 0.53 -8.28
CA PHE A 281 -10.74 0.57 -9.20
C PHE A 281 -12.03 0.98 -8.53
N ALA A 282 -12.22 0.64 -7.24
CA ALA A 282 -13.38 1.01 -6.47
C ALA A 282 -13.09 2.26 -5.65
N PHE A 283 -13.63 3.39 -6.05
CA PHE A 283 -13.49 4.66 -5.33
C PHE A 283 -14.76 5.49 -5.39
N GLY A 284 -14.94 6.36 -4.40
CA GLY A 284 -16.13 7.20 -4.28
C GLY A 284 -17.39 6.37 -4.13
N ASP A 285 -18.36 6.65 -4.99
CA ASP A 285 -19.66 5.97 -5.05
C ASP A 285 -19.84 5.10 -6.30
N LEU A 286 -18.74 4.72 -6.98
CA LEU A 286 -18.80 3.77 -8.08
C LEU A 286 -19.57 2.52 -7.69
N GLN A 287 -20.58 2.19 -8.49
CA GLN A 287 -21.41 1.01 -8.26
C GLN A 287 -20.65 -0.28 -8.60
N PRO A 288 -20.98 -1.42 -7.96
CA PRO A 288 -20.33 -2.71 -8.24
C PRO A 288 -20.27 -3.07 -9.73
N VAL A 289 -21.31 -2.79 -10.48
CA VAL A 289 -21.33 -3.05 -11.94
C VAL A 289 -20.29 -2.21 -12.70
N GLN A 290 -20.04 -0.98 -12.26
CA GLN A 290 -19.10 -0.07 -12.90
C GLN A 290 -17.65 -0.48 -12.65
N TYR A 291 -17.24 -0.63 -11.37
CA TYR A 291 -15.86 -1.02 -11.09
C TYR A 291 -15.54 -2.46 -11.51
N THR A 292 -16.51 -3.38 -11.49
CA THR A 292 -16.31 -4.74 -12.01
C THR A 292 -16.05 -4.72 -13.51
N ARG A 293 -16.87 -3.99 -14.29
CA ARG A 293 -16.65 -3.82 -15.73
C ARG A 293 -15.27 -3.19 -16.00
N SER A 294 -14.91 -2.15 -15.25
CA SER A 294 -13.60 -1.49 -15.38
C SER A 294 -12.44 -2.47 -15.12
N MET A 295 -12.54 -3.28 -14.07
CA MET A 295 -11.56 -4.33 -13.78
C MET A 295 -11.48 -5.39 -14.88
N GLU A 296 -12.62 -5.80 -15.43
CA GLU A 296 -12.66 -6.77 -16.53
C GLU A 296 -12.02 -6.24 -17.81
N LEU A 297 -12.32 -4.99 -18.19
CA LEU A 297 -11.66 -4.34 -19.33
C LEU A 297 -10.16 -4.21 -19.10
N PHE A 298 -9.74 -3.78 -17.92
CA PHE A 298 -8.34 -3.69 -17.56
C PHE A 298 -7.63 -5.06 -17.65
N ALA A 299 -8.27 -6.11 -17.13
CA ALA A 299 -7.70 -7.45 -17.15
C ALA A 299 -7.62 -8.05 -18.56
N LYS A 300 -8.64 -7.82 -19.40
CA LYS A 300 -8.73 -8.43 -20.72
C LYS A 300 -7.93 -7.69 -21.79
N GLU A 301 -7.86 -6.36 -21.71
CA GLU A 301 -7.31 -5.52 -22.76
C GLU A 301 -6.03 -4.78 -22.36
N VAL A 302 -5.94 -4.29 -21.12
CA VAL A 302 -4.80 -3.50 -20.68
C VAL A 302 -3.63 -4.40 -20.21
N ILE A 303 -3.86 -5.35 -19.31
CA ILE A 303 -2.79 -6.20 -18.78
C ILE A 303 -2.02 -6.93 -19.89
N PRO A 304 -2.66 -7.58 -20.88
CA PRO A 304 -1.94 -8.27 -21.95
C PRO A 304 -1.04 -7.32 -22.77
N ALA A 305 -1.52 -6.11 -23.06
CA ALA A 305 -0.73 -5.12 -23.79
C ALA A 305 0.50 -4.65 -23.02
N LEU A 306 0.39 -4.52 -21.68
CA LEU A 306 1.52 -4.13 -20.83
C LEU A 306 2.59 -5.25 -20.69
N THR A 307 2.19 -6.51 -20.84
CA THR A 307 3.11 -7.66 -20.69
C THR A 307 3.77 -8.09 -21.99
N THR A 308 3.20 -7.73 -23.15
CA THR A 308 3.70 -8.10 -24.48
C THR A 308 4.61 -7.05 -25.12
N SER A 309 4.68 -5.84 -24.58
CA SER A 309 5.63 -4.84 -25.08
C SER A 309 7.06 -5.26 -24.71
N PRO A 310 7.97 -5.41 -25.68
CA PRO A 310 9.36 -5.67 -25.36
C PRO A 310 9.88 -4.46 -24.59
N THR A 311 10.36 -4.69 -23.36
CA THR A 311 11.30 -3.78 -22.73
C THR A 311 12.46 -3.65 -23.73
N SER A 312 12.44 -2.60 -24.54
CA SER A 312 13.57 -2.26 -25.39
C SER A 312 14.80 -2.15 -24.50
N ALA A 313 15.67 -3.12 -24.63
CA ALA A 313 17.03 -3.00 -24.16
C ALA A 313 17.64 -1.74 -24.77
N GLY A 314 18.14 -0.85 -23.96
CA GLY A 314 18.91 0.33 -24.30
C GLY A 314 19.70 0.72 -23.09
#